data_e1019241670f39b299694805347cb5a9
#
_entry.id   e1019241670f39b299694805347cb5a9
#
_cell.length_a   1.000
_cell.length_b   1.000
_cell.length_c   1.000
_cell.angle_alpha   90.00
_cell.angle_beta   90.00
_cell.angle_gamma   90.00
#
_symmetry.space_group_name_H-M   'P 1'
#
loop_
_entity.id
_entity.type
_entity.pdbx_description
1 polymer ?
#
loop_
_entity_poly.entity_id
_entity_poly.type
_entity_poly.pdbx_seq_one_letter_code
_entity_poly.pdbx_strand_id
1 'polypeptide(L)'
;DYASALITSVPKKITVFIENSNETTIFDTINKTSVGLHEENSNFTLVQKFILFLTEYTSCNKTFALTIYNELHNDDKKYGLGSSGAVLVAIARAILSFENVSYNDLTIFKLVALFNIKHNLSGSMGDVAASINDGITYYEKFNAEFVNNMIRQDKSVKEIINTDWDGLRIEKVYPKADLSILARWTGEAVDTKEHVKLWKKHKDNYKEEFRVFVKTSNKLVKTLKENLERTDATSALNTIRKLRENLLYLESFSKIPMETKTMKNYIENHSAGKQSGSGSGDIVLGFEKNNDKYQLQLNLEKL
;
A
#
# COMPACT_ATOMS: atom_id res chain seq x y z
N ASP A 1 2.76 -10.87 17.09
CA ASP A 1 3.03 -11.26 15.70
C ASP A 1 2.75 -10.06 14.79
N TYR A 2 3.66 -9.77 13.86
CA TYR A 2 3.49 -8.72 12.87
C TYR A 2 2.53 -9.19 11.78
N ALA A 3 1.69 -8.28 11.25
CA ALA A 3 0.77 -8.61 10.18
C ALA A 3 1.53 -8.80 8.86
N SER A 4 1.18 -9.85 8.12
CA SER A 4 1.68 -10.09 6.77
C SER A 4 0.59 -9.93 5.71
N ALA A 5 1.00 -9.60 4.49
CA ALA A 5 0.11 -9.44 3.36
C ALA A 5 0.78 -9.86 2.04
N LEU A 6 -0.03 -10.28 1.08
CA LEU A 6 0.32 -10.30 -0.33
C LEU A 6 -0.38 -9.14 -1.00
N ILE A 7 0.38 -8.31 -1.68
CA ILE A 7 -0.12 -7.08 -2.31
C ILE A 7 0.32 -7.11 -3.76
N THR A 8 -0.60 -6.83 -4.68
CA THR A 8 -0.27 -6.75 -6.10
C THR A 8 -0.30 -5.31 -6.57
N SER A 9 0.70 -4.91 -7.35
CA SER A 9 0.66 -3.66 -8.08
C SER A 9 -0.37 -3.74 -9.21
N VAL A 10 -0.95 -2.60 -9.57
CA VAL A 10 -1.91 -2.48 -10.67
C VAL A 10 -1.23 -1.87 -11.90
N PRO A 11 -1.74 -2.10 -13.13
CA PRO A 11 -1.16 -1.56 -14.36
C PRO A 11 -1.48 -0.05 -14.52
N LYS A 12 -1.22 0.72 -13.49
CA LYS A 12 -1.36 2.18 -13.41
C LYS A 12 -0.14 2.76 -12.72
N LYS A 13 0.32 3.92 -13.17
CA LYS A 13 1.58 4.51 -12.72
C LYS A 13 1.40 5.92 -12.18
N ILE A 14 2.32 6.27 -11.29
CA ILE A 14 2.62 7.66 -10.94
C ILE A 14 4.04 7.94 -11.43
N THR A 15 4.18 8.95 -12.26
CA THR A 15 5.46 9.37 -12.80
C THR A 15 5.80 10.76 -12.30
N VAL A 16 7.03 10.94 -11.85
CA VAL A 16 7.54 12.22 -11.40
C VAL A 16 8.72 12.62 -12.27
N PHE A 17 8.62 13.79 -12.88
CA PHE A 17 9.72 14.44 -13.55
C PHE A 17 10.29 15.52 -12.66
N ILE A 18 11.62 15.66 -12.68
CA ILE A 18 12.35 16.67 -11.92
C ILE A 18 13.42 17.28 -12.79
N GLU A 19 13.52 18.60 -12.76
CA GLU A 19 14.53 19.38 -13.51
C GLU A 19 15.05 20.56 -12.69
N ASN A 20 16.25 21.06 -13.04
CA ASN A 20 16.80 22.24 -12.37
C ASN A 20 15.89 23.45 -12.59
N SER A 21 15.70 24.26 -11.55
CA SER A 21 14.91 25.49 -11.61
C SER A 21 15.49 26.55 -10.68
N ASN A 22 15.11 27.82 -10.88
CA ASN A 22 15.52 28.92 -10.00
C ASN A 22 14.84 28.90 -8.63
N GLU A 23 13.68 28.21 -8.54
CA GLU A 23 12.92 28.02 -7.30
C GLU A 23 12.31 26.61 -7.28
N THR A 24 12.02 26.11 -6.08
CA THR A 24 11.37 24.79 -5.97
C THR A 24 9.87 24.92 -6.12
N THR A 25 9.34 24.30 -7.20
CA THR A 25 7.92 24.28 -7.54
C THR A 25 7.41 22.85 -7.74
N ILE A 26 6.13 22.65 -7.52
CA ILE A 26 5.44 21.38 -7.68
C ILE A 26 4.25 21.60 -8.60
N PHE A 27 4.18 20.86 -9.70
CA PHE A 27 3.06 20.89 -10.63
C PHE A 27 2.34 19.55 -10.65
N ASP A 28 1.03 19.58 -10.40
CA ASP A 28 0.15 18.40 -10.51
C ASP A 28 -0.65 18.51 -11.83
N THR A 29 -0.44 17.53 -12.70
CA THR A 29 -1.07 17.53 -14.04
C THR A 29 -2.57 17.26 -14.01
N ILE A 30 -3.12 16.62 -12.95
CA ILE A 30 -4.55 16.39 -12.82
C ILE A 30 -5.27 17.69 -12.50
N ASN A 31 -4.85 18.34 -11.41
CA ASN A 31 -5.46 19.59 -10.98
C ASN A 31 -4.97 20.80 -11.79
N LYS A 32 -3.99 20.61 -12.68
CA LYS A 32 -3.32 21.66 -13.48
C LYS A 32 -2.89 22.86 -12.61
N THR A 33 -2.39 22.54 -11.42
CA THR A 33 -2.02 23.52 -10.40
C THR A 33 -0.53 23.44 -10.13
N SER A 34 0.12 24.61 -10.07
CA SER A 34 1.49 24.77 -9.63
C SER A 34 1.52 25.44 -8.26
N VAL A 35 2.43 25.01 -7.39
CA VAL A 35 2.60 25.57 -6.05
C VAL A 35 4.09 25.64 -5.71
N GLY A 36 4.51 26.71 -5.02
CA GLY A 36 5.84 26.81 -4.44
C GLY A 36 6.02 25.89 -3.24
N LEU A 37 7.26 25.49 -2.93
CA LEU A 37 7.54 24.56 -1.83
C LEU A 37 7.04 25.07 -0.46
N HIS A 38 7.06 26.39 -0.24
CA HIS A 38 6.65 27.04 1.01
C HIS A 38 5.31 27.78 0.90
N GLU A 39 4.63 27.66 -0.24
CA GLU A 39 3.32 28.26 -0.45
C GLU A 39 2.24 27.43 0.26
N GLU A 40 1.34 28.06 1.00
CA GLU A 40 0.25 27.36 1.68
C GLU A 40 -0.79 26.85 0.68
N ASN A 41 -0.87 25.51 0.56
CA ASN A 41 -1.90 24.84 -0.23
C ASN A 41 -2.24 23.49 0.37
N SER A 42 -3.47 23.32 0.85
CA SER A 42 -3.92 22.11 1.54
C SER A 42 -3.77 20.84 0.71
N ASN A 43 -3.90 20.90 -0.60
CA ASN A 43 -3.79 19.76 -1.50
C ASN A 43 -2.35 19.29 -1.68
N PHE A 44 -1.37 20.16 -1.46
CA PHE A 44 0.05 19.88 -1.63
C PHE A 44 0.82 19.68 -0.31
N THR A 45 0.19 19.93 0.82
CA THR A 45 0.84 19.89 2.15
C THR A 45 1.62 18.60 2.40
N LEU A 46 1.08 17.44 2.03
CA LEU A 46 1.76 16.14 2.19
C LEU A 46 3.04 16.08 1.35
N VAL A 47 2.94 16.47 0.09
CA VAL A 47 4.06 16.45 -0.87
C VAL A 47 5.13 17.44 -0.46
N GLN A 48 4.76 18.68 -0.11
CA GLN A 48 5.67 19.72 0.35
C GLN A 48 6.46 19.28 1.59
N LYS A 49 5.79 18.75 2.61
CA LYS A 49 6.45 18.23 3.83
C LYS A 49 7.39 17.06 3.52
N PHE A 50 7.01 16.20 2.58
CA PHE A 50 7.85 15.08 2.20
C PHE A 50 9.09 15.53 1.42
N ILE A 51 8.96 16.51 0.53
CA ILE A 51 10.10 17.12 -0.17
C ILE A 51 11.07 17.73 0.84
N LEU A 52 10.58 18.52 1.81
CA LEU A 52 11.41 19.09 2.88
C LEU A 52 12.15 18.02 3.69
N PHE A 53 11.47 16.93 4.03
CA PHE A 53 12.09 15.78 4.70
C PHE A 53 13.20 15.13 3.87
N LEU A 54 13.01 14.99 2.57
CA LEU A 54 14.02 14.44 1.66
C LEU A 54 15.19 15.39 1.43
N THR A 55 14.95 16.69 1.32
CA THR A 55 16.03 17.69 1.20
C THR A 55 16.90 17.75 2.46
N GLU A 56 16.31 17.59 3.64
CA GLU A 56 17.06 17.40 4.90
C GLU A 56 17.91 16.11 4.86
N TYR A 57 17.31 14.99 4.46
CA TYR A 57 18.00 13.69 4.36
C TYR A 57 19.18 13.72 3.39
N THR A 58 19.03 14.33 2.22
CA THR A 58 20.05 14.42 1.17
C THR A 58 21.04 15.56 1.44
N SER A 59 20.73 16.49 2.36
CA SER A 59 21.42 17.77 2.53
C SER A 59 21.43 18.58 1.22
N CYS A 60 20.34 18.49 0.46
CA CYS A 60 20.18 19.15 -0.83
C CYS A 60 19.98 20.67 -0.65
N ASN A 61 20.73 21.44 -1.42
CA ASN A 61 20.58 22.89 -1.52
C ASN A 61 20.16 23.34 -2.93
N LYS A 62 19.84 22.40 -3.82
CA LYS A 62 19.40 22.71 -5.18
C LYS A 62 17.91 23.00 -5.23
N THR A 63 17.53 23.89 -6.09
CA THR A 63 16.14 24.15 -6.42
C THR A 63 15.74 23.44 -7.71
N PHE A 64 14.48 22.96 -7.77
CA PHE A 64 14.00 22.15 -8.88
C PHE A 64 12.51 22.36 -9.14
N ALA A 65 12.09 22.14 -10.38
CA ALA A 65 10.68 21.99 -10.74
C ALA A 65 10.32 20.51 -10.78
N LEU A 66 9.23 20.14 -10.09
CA LEU A 66 8.75 18.78 -9.98
C LEU A 66 7.36 18.68 -10.60
N THR A 67 7.18 17.79 -11.58
CA THR A 67 5.90 17.54 -12.24
C THR A 67 5.41 16.13 -11.92
N ILE A 68 4.17 16.03 -11.43
CA ILE A 68 3.53 14.78 -11.04
C ILE A 68 2.46 14.38 -12.05
N TYR A 69 2.62 13.23 -12.69
CA TYR A 69 1.62 12.55 -13.52
C TYR A 69 1.03 11.39 -12.75
N ASN A 70 -0.28 11.37 -12.56
CA ASN A 70 -0.96 10.36 -11.74
C ASN A 70 -2.07 9.66 -12.52
N GLU A 71 -1.83 8.42 -12.96
CA GLU A 71 -2.82 7.58 -13.64
C GLU A 71 -3.81 6.90 -12.68
N LEU A 72 -3.57 6.99 -11.35
CA LEU A 72 -4.43 6.38 -10.32
C LEU A 72 -5.62 7.26 -9.93
N HIS A 73 -5.73 8.44 -10.53
CA HIS A 73 -6.80 9.40 -10.28
C HIS A 73 -7.57 9.65 -11.56
N ASN A 74 -8.88 9.71 -11.50
CA ASN A 74 -9.73 10.12 -12.60
C ASN A 74 -10.94 10.89 -12.03
N ASP A 75 -11.12 12.14 -12.46
CA ASP A 75 -12.30 12.99 -12.24
C ASP A 75 -12.90 12.88 -10.81
N ASP A 76 -12.15 13.27 -9.80
CA ASP A 76 -12.56 13.30 -8.37
C ASP A 76 -12.86 11.94 -7.71
N LYS A 77 -12.62 10.82 -8.39
CA LYS A 77 -12.85 9.50 -7.85
C LYS A 77 -11.58 8.91 -7.22
N LYS A 78 -11.66 8.52 -5.95
CA LYS A 78 -10.65 7.72 -5.28
C LYS A 78 -11.00 6.24 -5.41
N TYR A 79 -10.12 5.46 -6.01
CA TYR A 79 -10.31 4.02 -6.21
C TYR A 79 -9.79 3.14 -5.06
N GLY A 80 -9.19 3.73 -4.02
CA GLY A 80 -8.59 2.96 -2.93
C GLY A 80 -7.30 2.22 -3.30
N LEU A 81 -6.61 2.64 -4.36
CA LEU A 81 -5.42 1.97 -4.92
C LEU A 81 -4.09 2.45 -4.32
N GLY A 82 -4.09 3.18 -3.19
CA GLY A 82 -2.85 3.58 -2.51
C GLY A 82 -2.07 4.70 -3.20
N SER A 83 -2.76 5.61 -3.93
CA SER A 83 -2.12 6.70 -4.69
C SER A 83 -1.21 7.59 -3.84
N SER A 84 -1.55 7.85 -2.58
CA SER A 84 -0.72 8.67 -1.69
C SER A 84 0.65 8.04 -1.43
N GLY A 85 0.72 6.74 -1.12
CA GLY A 85 1.98 6.03 -0.96
C GLY A 85 2.80 6.00 -2.25
N ALA A 86 2.15 5.74 -3.38
CA ALA A 86 2.80 5.70 -4.68
C ALA A 86 3.41 7.06 -5.10
N VAL A 87 2.72 8.19 -4.82
CA VAL A 87 3.27 9.54 -5.04
C VAL A 87 4.55 9.75 -4.23
N LEU A 88 4.54 9.42 -2.95
CA LEU A 88 5.72 9.59 -2.11
C LEU A 88 6.90 8.71 -2.58
N VAL A 89 6.63 7.46 -3.00
CA VAL A 89 7.67 6.59 -3.59
C VAL A 89 8.27 7.20 -4.85
N ALA A 90 7.43 7.72 -5.77
CA ALA A 90 7.89 8.33 -7.01
C ALA A 90 8.72 9.61 -6.75
N ILE A 91 8.29 10.46 -5.82
CA ILE A 91 9.02 11.67 -5.40
C ILE A 91 10.37 11.30 -4.77
N ALA A 92 10.40 10.31 -3.88
CA ALA A 92 11.66 9.87 -3.25
C ALA A 92 12.68 9.41 -4.31
N ARG A 93 12.25 8.56 -5.25
CA ARG A 93 13.11 8.12 -6.37
C ARG A 93 13.60 9.28 -7.22
N ALA A 94 12.73 10.23 -7.57
CA ALA A 94 13.09 11.37 -8.38
C ALA A 94 14.12 12.26 -7.68
N ILE A 95 13.92 12.64 -6.42
CA ILE A 95 14.82 13.52 -5.67
C ILE A 95 16.16 12.82 -5.41
N LEU A 96 16.16 11.56 -4.96
CA LEU A 96 17.42 10.85 -4.71
C LEU A 96 18.26 10.68 -5.98
N SER A 97 17.61 10.38 -7.12
CA SER A 97 18.28 10.29 -8.42
C SER A 97 18.82 11.65 -8.86
N PHE A 98 18.04 12.73 -8.70
CA PHE A 98 18.45 14.09 -9.04
C PHE A 98 19.66 14.57 -8.23
N GLU A 99 19.73 14.17 -6.96
CA GLU A 99 20.84 14.48 -6.06
C GLU A 99 22.02 13.50 -6.18
N ASN A 100 21.94 12.50 -7.07
CA ASN A 100 22.93 11.44 -7.21
C ASN A 100 23.19 10.67 -5.90
N VAL A 101 22.18 10.55 -5.06
CA VAL A 101 22.25 9.73 -3.83
C VAL A 101 21.93 8.28 -4.18
N SER A 102 22.83 7.37 -3.84
CA SER A 102 22.61 5.93 -4.04
C SER A 102 21.51 5.42 -3.12
N TYR A 103 20.59 4.63 -3.66
CA TYR A 103 19.49 4.02 -2.91
C TYR A 103 19.10 2.66 -3.50
N ASN A 104 18.40 1.89 -2.71
CA ASN A 104 17.65 0.70 -3.15
C ASN A 104 16.18 0.83 -2.77
N ASP A 105 15.36 -0.13 -3.17
CA ASP A 105 13.93 -0.11 -2.89
C ASP A 105 13.60 -0.10 -1.40
N LEU A 106 14.39 -0.80 -0.58
CA LEU A 106 14.24 -0.79 0.87
C LEU A 106 14.53 0.59 1.48
N THR A 107 15.50 1.32 0.95
CA THR A 107 15.79 2.72 1.33
C THR A 107 14.56 3.60 1.05
N ILE A 108 13.96 3.49 -0.14
CA ILE A 108 12.75 4.24 -0.51
C ILE A 108 11.61 3.91 0.45
N PHE A 109 11.36 2.62 0.71
CA PHE A 109 10.32 2.19 1.65
C PHE A 109 10.53 2.82 3.03
N LYS A 110 11.74 2.70 3.59
CA LYS A 110 12.06 3.20 4.93
C LYS A 110 11.92 4.72 5.02
N LEU A 111 12.32 5.48 3.99
CA LEU A 111 12.15 6.94 3.94
C LEU A 111 10.67 7.33 4.01
N VAL A 112 9.82 6.72 3.19
CA VAL A 112 8.38 6.99 3.20
C VAL A 112 7.75 6.57 4.53
N ALA A 113 8.10 5.39 5.05
CA ALA A 113 7.56 4.89 6.30
C ALA A 113 8.01 5.74 7.51
N LEU A 114 9.27 6.16 7.56
CA LEU A 114 9.79 7.04 8.62
C LEU A 114 9.12 8.41 8.58
N PHE A 115 8.94 8.99 7.39
CA PHE A 115 8.18 10.22 7.22
C PHE A 115 6.75 10.10 7.77
N ASN A 116 6.05 9.01 7.42
CA ASN A 116 4.71 8.76 7.92
C ASN A 116 4.66 8.64 9.45
N ILE A 117 5.64 7.98 10.07
CA ILE A 117 5.74 7.86 11.54
C ILE A 117 5.96 9.24 12.16
N LYS A 118 6.93 10.02 11.67
CA LYS A 118 7.26 11.36 12.20
C LYS A 118 6.09 12.34 12.11
N HIS A 119 5.23 12.18 11.09
CA HIS A 119 4.05 13.03 10.89
C HIS A 119 2.74 12.42 11.41
N ASN A 120 2.80 11.32 12.19
CA ASN A 120 1.63 10.62 12.74
C ASN A 120 0.59 10.25 11.68
N LEU A 121 1.03 9.93 10.47
CA LEU A 121 0.16 9.46 9.41
C LEU A 121 -0.17 7.98 9.65
N SER A 122 -1.45 7.66 9.59
CA SER A 122 -1.92 6.27 9.78
C SER A 122 -1.76 5.46 8.49
N GLY A 123 -1.45 4.16 8.64
CA GLY A 123 -1.44 3.24 7.51
C GLY A 123 -0.66 1.96 7.79
N SER A 124 -0.91 0.94 6.98
CA SER A 124 -0.17 -0.32 7.04
C SER A 124 1.19 -0.24 6.34
N MET A 125 1.40 0.74 5.47
CA MET A 125 2.51 0.86 4.52
C MET A 125 2.52 -0.24 3.45
N GLY A 126 1.44 -0.98 3.30
CA GLY A 126 1.32 -2.01 2.28
C GLY A 126 1.31 -1.44 0.86
N ASP A 127 0.66 -0.30 0.65
CA ASP A 127 0.66 0.47 -0.59
C ASP A 127 2.07 0.94 -0.97
N VAL A 128 2.85 1.39 -0.01
CA VAL A 128 4.26 1.75 -0.22
C VAL A 128 5.09 0.51 -0.58
N ALA A 129 4.90 -0.61 0.14
CA ALA A 129 5.60 -1.87 -0.17
C ALA A 129 5.25 -2.41 -1.58
N ALA A 130 4.00 -2.24 -2.04
CA ALA A 130 3.61 -2.58 -3.41
C ALA A 130 4.22 -1.63 -4.45
N SER A 131 4.33 -0.33 -4.13
CA SER A 131 4.81 0.69 -5.06
C SER A 131 6.32 0.65 -5.32
N ILE A 132 7.10 0.01 -4.45
CA ILE A 132 8.54 -0.19 -4.69
C ILE A 132 8.83 -1.40 -5.59
N ASN A 133 7.87 -2.32 -5.78
CA ASN A 133 7.98 -3.52 -6.60
C ASN A 133 6.94 -3.54 -7.72
N ASP A 134 7.28 -4.20 -8.83
CA ASP A 134 6.30 -4.58 -9.84
C ASP A 134 5.75 -5.98 -9.55
N GLY A 135 4.43 -6.18 -9.73
CA GLY A 135 3.77 -7.48 -9.57
C GLY A 135 3.35 -7.74 -8.12
N ILE A 136 3.59 -8.96 -7.63
CA ILE A 136 3.17 -9.36 -6.27
C ILE A 136 4.30 -9.15 -5.27
N THR A 137 3.98 -8.51 -4.16
CA THR A 137 4.89 -8.28 -3.03
C THR A 137 4.36 -9.02 -1.79
N TYR A 138 5.21 -9.84 -1.18
CA TYR A 138 5.01 -10.31 0.18
C TYR A 138 5.58 -9.27 1.14
N TYR A 139 4.75 -8.84 2.09
CA TYR A 139 5.09 -7.80 3.04
C TYR A 139 4.78 -8.24 4.47
N GLU A 140 5.74 -8.14 5.38
CA GLU A 140 5.55 -8.19 6.83
C GLU A 140 5.82 -6.80 7.41
N LYS A 141 4.86 -6.30 8.18
CA LYS A 141 4.97 -4.96 8.75
C LYS A 141 6.03 -4.93 9.86
N PHE A 142 6.88 -3.92 9.81
CA PHE A 142 7.89 -3.65 10.83
C PHE A 142 7.29 -3.30 12.20
N ASN A 143 8.10 -3.46 13.24
CA ASN A 143 7.80 -2.99 14.58
C ASN A 143 7.89 -1.46 14.66
N ALA A 144 6.75 -0.78 14.65
CA ALA A 144 6.71 0.69 14.70
C ALA A 144 7.29 1.23 16.00
N GLU A 145 7.17 0.51 17.12
CA GLU A 145 7.75 0.92 18.41
C GLU A 145 9.28 0.88 18.38
N PHE A 146 9.87 -0.09 17.69
CA PHE A 146 11.32 -0.14 17.47
C PHE A 146 11.81 1.13 16.75
N VAL A 147 11.11 1.57 15.69
CA VAL A 147 11.46 2.80 14.96
C VAL A 147 11.22 4.04 15.80
N ASN A 148 10.09 4.10 16.54
CA ASN A 148 9.79 5.20 17.46
C ASN A 148 10.85 5.34 18.57
N ASN A 149 11.41 4.23 19.06
CA ASN A 149 12.49 4.26 20.05
C ASN A 149 13.75 4.91 19.48
N MET A 150 14.10 4.63 18.22
CA MET A 150 15.22 5.30 17.55
C MET A 150 15.01 6.81 17.40
N ILE A 151 13.76 7.22 17.07
CA ILE A 151 13.40 8.64 16.99
C ILE A 151 13.52 9.31 18.36
N ARG A 152 13.03 8.66 19.44
CA ARG A 152 13.15 9.18 20.83
C ARG A 152 14.59 9.26 21.34
N GLN A 153 15.50 8.48 20.76
CA GLN A 153 16.93 8.53 21.02
C GLN A 153 17.67 9.58 20.17
N ASP A 154 16.93 10.47 19.48
CA ASP A 154 17.47 11.51 18.59
C ASP A 154 18.42 11.00 17.51
N LYS A 155 18.25 9.74 17.06
CA LYS A 155 19.01 9.21 15.94
C LYS A 155 18.67 9.97 14.66
N SER A 156 19.70 10.26 13.88
CA SER A 156 19.52 10.92 12.58
C SER A 156 18.72 10.05 11.61
N VAL A 157 18.08 10.69 10.63
CA VAL A 157 17.34 9.97 9.56
C VAL A 157 18.24 8.94 8.89
N LYS A 158 19.51 9.27 8.61
CA LYS A 158 20.48 8.35 7.98
C LYS A 158 20.75 7.11 8.84
N GLU A 159 20.92 7.27 10.14
CA GLU A 159 21.11 6.13 11.06
C GLU A 159 19.88 5.23 11.11
N ILE A 160 18.67 5.82 11.21
CA ILE A 160 17.43 5.07 11.25
C ILE A 160 17.20 4.28 9.94
N ILE A 161 17.46 4.90 8.79
CA ILE A 161 17.30 4.26 7.47
C ILE A 161 18.31 3.11 7.28
N ASN A 162 19.54 3.25 7.76
CA ASN A 162 20.59 2.24 7.63
C ASN A 162 20.50 1.11 8.67
N THR A 163 19.66 1.25 9.70
CA THR A 163 19.42 0.20 10.68
C THR A 163 18.44 -0.83 10.10
N ASP A 164 18.62 -2.11 10.40
CA ASP A 164 17.62 -3.13 10.08
C ASP A 164 16.41 -2.97 11.00
N TRP A 165 15.23 -2.84 10.39
CA TRP A 165 13.99 -2.64 11.15
C TRP A 165 13.41 -3.98 11.58
N ASP A 166 13.23 -4.12 12.88
CA ASP A 166 12.66 -5.33 13.47
C ASP A 166 11.30 -5.70 12.85
N GLY A 167 11.17 -6.93 12.38
CA GLY A 167 9.97 -7.49 11.76
C GLY A 167 9.75 -7.10 10.28
N LEU A 168 10.50 -6.15 9.71
CA LEU A 168 10.32 -5.72 8.32
C LEU A 168 10.77 -6.82 7.36
N ARG A 169 9.85 -7.22 6.48
CA ARG A 169 10.16 -8.11 5.36
C ARG A 169 9.40 -7.67 4.12
N ILE A 170 10.11 -7.48 3.04
CA ILE A 170 9.57 -7.13 1.72
C ILE A 170 10.23 -8.02 0.69
N GLU A 171 9.44 -8.86 0.03
CA GLU A 171 9.92 -9.81 -0.97
C GLU A 171 9.08 -9.76 -2.23
N LYS A 172 9.71 -9.74 -3.39
CA LYS A 172 9.02 -9.94 -4.66
C LYS A 172 8.62 -11.39 -4.80
N VAL A 173 7.35 -11.63 -5.13
CA VAL A 173 6.82 -12.97 -5.39
C VAL A 173 6.76 -13.20 -6.90
N TYR A 174 7.25 -14.33 -7.35
CA TYR A 174 7.26 -14.71 -8.77
C TYR A 174 6.22 -15.81 -9.00
N PRO A 175 4.96 -15.43 -9.37
CA PRO A 175 3.90 -16.41 -9.53
C PRO A 175 4.18 -17.33 -10.72
N LYS A 176 4.03 -18.62 -10.48
CA LYS A 176 4.09 -19.69 -11.48
C LYS A 176 2.73 -20.37 -11.66
N ALA A 177 1.80 -20.12 -10.75
CA ALA A 177 0.45 -20.65 -10.83
C ALA A 177 -0.31 -20.00 -11.99
N ASP A 178 -1.02 -20.83 -12.76
CA ASP A 178 -1.90 -20.39 -13.85
C ASP A 178 -3.18 -19.79 -13.25
N LEU A 179 -3.09 -18.51 -12.84
CA LEU A 179 -4.11 -17.80 -12.10
C LEU A 179 -4.35 -16.41 -12.66
N SER A 180 -5.61 -16.08 -12.92
CA SER A 180 -6.05 -14.72 -13.21
C SER A 180 -6.60 -14.05 -11.96
N ILE A 181 -6.19 -12.81 -11.71
CA ILE A 181 -6.79 -11.92 -10.72
C ILE A 181 -7.62 -10.87 -11.47
N LEU A 182 -8.91 -10.81 -11.14
CA LEU A 182 -9.88 -9.89 -11.71
C LEU A 182 -10.23 -8.87 -10.63
N ALA A 183 -9.58 -7.70 -10.68
CA ALA A 183 -9.81 -6.61 -9.75
C ALA A 183 -10.89 -5.67 -10.30
N ARG A 184 -11.93 -5.40 -9.51
CA ARG A 184 -13.06 -4.57 -9.91
C ARG A 184 -13.39 -3.50 -8.87
N TRP A 185 -13.63 -2.27 -9.33
CA TRP A 185 -14.09 -1.20 -8.46
C TRP A 185 -15.59 -1.34 -8.17
N THR A 186 -15.97 -1.28 -6.88
CA THR A 186 -17.35 -1.45 -6.43
C THR A 186 -18.24 -0.23 -6.67
N GLY A 187 -17.65 0.91 -6.99
CA GLY A 187 -18.36 2.19 -7.08
C GLY A 187 -18.58 2.89 -5.74
N GLU A 188 -18.10 2.29 -4.64
CA GLU A 188 -18.23 2.80 -3.27
C GLU A 188 -16.83 3.00 -2.69
N ALA A 189 -16.51 4.23 -2.28
CA ALA A 189 -15.27 4.53 -1.55
C ALA A 189 -15.45 4.29 -0.05
N VAL A 190 -14.44 3.73 0.61
CA VAL A 190 -14.48 3.44 2.05
C VAL A 190 -13.54 4.32 2.82
N ASP A 191 -14.01 4.86 3.94
CA ASP A 191 -13.12 5.48 4.92
C ASP A 191 -12.59 4.43 5.92
N THR A 192 -11.43 3.88 5.59
CA THR A 192 -10.71 2.92 6.46
C THR A 192 -10.48 3.47 7.87
N LYS A 193 -10.46 4.81 8.07
CA LYS A 193 -10.27 5.42 9.39
C LYS A 193 -11.45 5.12 10.33
N GLU A 194 -12.67 5.03 9.79
CA GLU A 194 -13.84 4.66 10.58
C GLU A 194 -13.76 3.21 11.08
N HIS A 195 -13.37 2.26 10.23
CA HIS A 195 -13.14 0.88 10.63
C HIS A 195 -12.07 0.77 11.72
N VAL A 196 -10.94 1.47 11.57
CA VAL A 196 -9.88 1.52 12.58
C VAL A 196 -10.38 2.15 13.90
N LYS A 197 -11.21 3.19 13.84
CA LYS A 197 -11.81 3.82 15.03
C LYS A 197 -12.75 2.87 15.75
N LEU A 198 -13.62 2.17 15.02
CA LEU A 198 -14.52 1.16 15.60
C LEU A 198 -13.72 0.02 16.23
N TRP A 199 -12.69 -0.47 15.54
CA TRP A 199 -11.80 -1.50 16.08
C TRP A 199 -11.13 -1.03 17.39
N LYS A 200 -10.52 0.15 17.40
CA LYS A 200 -9.86 0.70 18.61
C LYS A 200 -10.80 0.80 19.80
N LYS A 201 -12.08 1.07 19.56
CA LYS A 201 -13.10 1.18 20.63
C LYS A 201 -13.44 -0.18 21.24
N HIS A 202 -13.36 -1.27 20.46
CA HIS A 202 -13.86 -2.58 20.88
C HIS A 202 -12.76 -3.66 21.01
N LYS A 203 -11.54 -3.38 20.57
CA LYS A 203 -10.44 -4.37 20.50
C LYS A 203 -10.16 -5.10 21.82
N ASP A 204 -10.36 -4.42 22.95
CA ASP A 204 -10.06 -4.98 24.27
C ASP A 204 -11.04 -6.10 24.67
N ASN A 205 -12.22 -6.14 24.07
CA ASN A 205 -13.25 -7.16 24.28
C ASN A 205 -12.99 -8.45 23.49
N TYR A 206 -12.12 -8.40 22.46
CA TYR A 206 -11.92 -9.47 21.49
C TYR A 206 -10.43 -9.79 21.25
N LYS A 207 -9.61 -9.67 22.28
CA LYS A 207 -8.14 -9.83 22.16
C LYS A 207 -7.74 -11.23 21.69
N GLU A 208 -8.41 -12.26 22.19
CA GLU A 208 -8.10 -13.64 21.83
C GLU A 208 -8.59 -13.98 20.43
N GLU A 209 -9.82 -13.60 20.07
CA GLU A 209 -10.36 -13.78 18.73
C GLU A 209 -9.48 -13.07 17.69
N PHE A 210 -9.04 -11.86 18.00
CA PHE A 210 -8.14 -11.10 17.12
C PHE A 210 -6.77 -11.76 17.00
N ARG A 211 -6.24 -12.31 18.09
CA ARG A 211 -4.98 -13.07 18.06
C ARG A 211 -5.09 -14.29 17.16
N VAL A 212 -6.19 -15.04 17.25
CA VAL A 212 -6.51 -16.18 16.39
C VAL A 212 -6.61 -15.75 14.93
N PHE A 213 -7.36 -14.66 14.66
CA PHE A 213 -7.51 -14.09 13.32
C PHE A 213 -6.14 -13.74 12.69
N VAL A 214 -5.29 -12.99 13.40
CA VAL A 214 -3.97 -12.57 12.90
C VAL A 214 -3.07 -13.78 12.65
N LYS A 215 -3.01 -14.73 13.58
CA LYS A 215 -2.20 -15.95 13.42
C LYS A 215 -2.64 -16.76 12.20
N THR A 216 -3.95 -16.92 12.03
CA THR A 216 -4.54 -17.64 10.88
C THR A 216 -4.25 -16.91 9.59
N SER A 217 -4.44 -15.57 9.57
CA SER A 217 -4.16 -14.72 8.41
C SER A 217 -2.70 -14.85 7.97
N ASN A 218 -1.75 -14.69 8.88
CA ASN A 218 -0.32 -14.80 8.58
C ASN A 218 0.06 -16.17 8.00
N LYS A 219 -0.49 -17.25 8.58
CA LYS A 219 -0.27 -18.60 8.05
C LYS A 219 -0.81 -18.75 6.62
N LEU A 220 -2.05 -18.27 6.39
CA LEU A 220 -2.70 -18.38 5.07
C LEU A 220 -1.99 -17.51 4.02
N VAL A 221 -1.54 -16.30 4.37
CA VAL A 221 -0.78 -15.43 3.48
C VAL A 221 0.53 -16.10 3.05
N LYS A 222 1.26 -16.70 3.99
CA LYS A 222 2.48 -17.45 3.68
C LYS A 222 2.19 -18.67 2.80
N THR A 223 1.15 -19.43 3.11
CA THR A 223 0.72 -20.57 2.29
C THR A 223 0.33 -20.12 0.87
N LEU A 224 -0.37 -18.98 0.74
CA LEU A 224 -0.73 -18.45 -0.58
C LEU A 224 0.52 -18.05 -1.38
N LYS A 225 1.52 -17.41 -0.74
CA LYS A 225 2.81 -17.12 -1.38
C LYS A 225 3.43 -18.40 -1.96
N GLU A 226 3.55 -19.45 -1.14
CA GLU A 226 4.11 -20.72 -1.55
C GLU A 226 3.34 -21.37 -2.70
N ASN A 227 1.99 -21.32 -2.67
CA ASN A 227 1.15 -21.87 -3.73
C ASN A 227 1.27 -21.09 -5.04
N LEU A 228 1.42 -19.74 -4.97
CA LEU A 228 1.64 -18.91 -6.15
C LEU A 228 3.00 -19.18 -6.81
N GLU A 229 4.04 -19.45 -6.02
CA GLU A 229 5.39 -19.75 -6.51
C GLU A 229 5.50 -21.20 -7.07
N ARG A 230 4.50 -22.04 -6.82
CA ARG A 230 4.34 -23.37 -7.43
C ARG A 230 3.32 -23.32 -8.56
N THR A 231 3.29 -24.34 -9.41
CA THR A 231 2.29 -24.49 -10.51
C THR A 231 0.99 -25.10 -9.98
N ASP A 232 0.46 -24.58 -8.87
CA ASP A 232 -0.72 -25.15 -8.19
C ASP A 232 -1.81 -24.06 -7.97
N ALA A 233 -2.50 -23.72 -9.05
CA ALA A 233 -3.62 -22.80 -9.01
C ALA A 233 -4.77 -23.29 -8.12
N THR A 234 -5.00 -24.61 -8.03
CA THR A 234 -6.09 -25.18 -7.22
C THR A 234 -5.85 -24.93 -5.73
N SER A 235 -4.64 -25.17 -5.22
CA SER A 235 -4.30 -24.88 -3.83
C SER A 235 -4.28 -23.39 -3.54
N ALA A 236 -3.87 -22.55 -4.52
CA ALA A 236 -3.96 -21.09 -4.39
C ALA A 236 -5.42 -20.63 -4.23
N LEU A 237 -6.34 -21.08 -5.09
CA LEU A 237 -7.77 -20.77 -4.99
C LEU A 237 -8.37 -21.22 -3.66
N ASN A 238 -8.03 -22.41 -3.19
CA ASN A 238 -8.50 -22.92 -1.88
C ASN A 238 -7.99 -22.05 -0.72
N THR A 239 -6.75 -21.57 -0.80
CA THR A 239 -6.18 -20.70 0.22
C THR A 239 -6.83 -19.31 0.21
N ILE A 240 -7.20 -18.78 -0.97
CA ILE A 240 -7.95 -17.53 -1.11
C ILE A 240 -9.33 -17.64 -0.47
N ARG A 241 -10.05 -18.76 -0.66
CA ARG A 241 -11.33 -19.00 0.03
C ARG A 241 -11.18 -18.98 1.54
N LYS A 242 -10.15 -19.65 2.08
CA LYS A 242 -9.86 -19.64 3.53
C LYS A 242 -9.48 -18.25 4.05
N LEU A 243 -8.80 -17.43 3.26
CA LEU A 243 -8.53 -16.02 3.60
C LEU A 243 -9.83 -15.21 3.69
N ARG A 244 -10.77 -15.42 2.77
CA ARG A 244 -12.11 -14.81 2.84
C ARG A 244 -12.86 -15.26 4.09
N GLU A 245 -12.89 -16.55 4.37
CA GLU A 245 -13.52 -17.11 5.59
C GLU A 245 -12.94 -16.50 6.86
N ASN A 246 -11.61 -16.32 6.92
CA ASN A 246 -10.96 -15.67 8.06
C ASN A 246 -11.34 -14.19 8.20
N LEU A 247 -11.59 -13.46 7.09
CA LEU A 247 -12.10 -12.09 7.13
C LEU A 247 -13.57 -12.03 7.60
N LEU A 248 -14.41 -12.98 7.19
CA LEU A 248 -15.78 -13.12 7.71
C LEU A 248 -15.80 -13.52 9.19
N TYR A 249 -14.82 -14.29 9.65
CA TYR A 249 -14.60 -14.53 11.08
C TYR A 249 -14.29 -13.21 11.82
N LEU A 250 -13.42 -12.35 11.28
CA LEU A 250 -13.18 -11.00 11.84
C LEU A 250 -14.49 -10.18 11.93
N GLU A 251 -15.30 -10.19 10.87
CA GLU A 251 -16.63 -9.54 10.88
C GLU A 251 -17.54 -10.05 11.99
N SER A 252 -17.53 -11.37 12.24
CA SER A 252 -18.45 -12.02 13.19
C SER A 252 -18.32 -11.52 14.62
N PHE A 253 -17.10 -11.23 15.08
CA PHE A 253 -16.86 -10.73 16.44
C PHE A 253 -16.66 -9.21 16.49
N SER A 254 -15.99 -8.60 15.49
CA SER A 254 -15.73 -7.16 15.49
C SER A 254 -16.93 -6.31 15.12
N LYS A 255 -17.93 -6.88 14.45
CA LYS A 255 -19.09 -6.21 13.85
C LYS A 255 -18.70 -5.15 12.78
N ILE A 256 -17.46 -5.21 12.28
CA ILE A 256 -17.00 -4.37 11.18
C ILE A 256 -17.34 -5.10 9.88
N PRO A 257 -18.21 -4.55 9.02
CA PRO A 257 -18.57 -5.21 7.77
C PRO A 257 -17.34 -5.42 6.87
N MET A 258 -17.19 -6.61 6.31
CA MET A 258 -16.10 -6.92 5.38
C MET A 258 -16.57 -6.87 3.92
N GLU A 259 -17.81 -7.25 3.66
CA GLU A 259 -18.33 -7.39 2.31
C GLU A 259 -19.68 -6.68 2.15
N THR A 260 -19.83 -5.87 1.10
CA THR A 260 -21.14 -5.38 0.66
C THR A 260 -21.89 -6.46 -0.13
N LYS A 261 -23.19 -6.23 -0.38
CA LYS A 261 -23.99 -7.13 -1.22
C LYS A 261 -23.41 -7.24 -2.64
N THR A 262 -22.94 -6.13 -3.20
CA THR A 262 -22.31 -6.05 -4.51
C THR A 262 -21.05 -6.92 -4.56
N MET A 263 -20.20 -6.82 -3.52
CA MET A 263 -19.00 -7.65 -3.40
C MET A 263 -19.32 -9.14 -3.31
N LYS A 264 -20.30 -9.53 -2.49
CA LYS A 264 -20.72 -10.93 -2.35
C LYS A 264 -21.16 -11.51 -3.69
N ASN A 265 -22.04 -10.81 -4.40
CA ASN A 265 -22.48 -11.23 -5.73
C ASN A 265 -21.32 -11.38 -6.72
N TYR A 266 -20.37 -10.45 -6.71
CA TYR A 266 -19.19 -10.54 -7.58
C TYR A 266 -18.33 -11.76 -7.24
N ILE A 267 -18.04 -11.99 -5.96
CA ILE A 267 -17.22 -13.10 -5.49
C ILE A 267 -17.84 -14.46 -5.84
N GLU A 268 -19.17 -14.59 -5.69
CA GLU A 268 -19.90 -15.84 -5.95
C GLU A 268 -19.90 -16.26 -7.43
N ASN A 269 -19.61 -15.32 -8.34
CA ASN A 269 -19.49 -15.60 -9.78
C ASN A 269 -18.06 -15.99 -10.21
N HIS A 270 -17.14 -16.19 -9.25
CA HIS A 270 -15.75 -16.54 -9.52
C HIS A 270 -15.34 -17.82 -8.78
N SER A 271 -14.30 -18.49 -9.27
CA SER A 271 -13.75 -19.70 -8.64
C SER A 271 -13.30 -19.47 -7.20
N ALA A 272 -12.81 -18.28 -6.90
CA ALA A 272 -12.57 -17.76 -5.56
C ALA A 272 -12.63 -16.23 -5.59
N GLY A 273 -12.80 -15.59 -4.44
CA GLY A 273 -12.79 -14.13 -4.37
C GLY A 273 -12.73 -13.62 -2.94
N LYS A 274 -12.41 -12.34 -2.80
CA LYS A 274 -12.41 -11.63 -1.53
C LYS A 274 -12.34 -10.11 -1.74
N GLN A 275 -12.67 -9.33 -0.73
CA GLN A 275 -12.40 -7.90 -0.75
C GLN A 275 -10.89 -7.61 -0.78
N SER A 276 -10.51 -6.46 -1.32
CA SER A 276 -9.17 -5.89 -1.20
C SER A 276 -9.14 -4.90 -0.02
N GLY A 277 -8.04 -4.89 0.72
CA GLY A 277 -7.85 -3.94 1.82
C GLY A 277 -8.83 -4.11 2.99
N SER A 278 -9.41 -2.99 3.46
CA SER A 278 -10.27 -2.93 4.66
C SER A 278 -11.67 -3.49 4.49
N GLY A 279 -12.08 -3.80 3.25
CA GLY A 279 -13.45 -4.26 2.96
C GLY A 279 -14.48 -3.14 2.88
N SER A 280 -15.74 -3.52 2.72
CA SER A 280 -16.94 -2.67 2.62
C SER A 280 -16.99 -1.71 1.41
N GLY A 281 -16.11 -1.86 0.44
CA GLY A 281 -16.07 -1.04 -0.78
C GLY A 281 -14.70 -1.05 -1.46
N ASP A 282 -14.36 0.02 -2.18
CA ASP A 282 -13.18 0.14 -3.02
C ASP A 282 -13.08 -1.00 -4.05
N ILE A 283 -12.15 -1.92 -3.88
CA ILE A 283 -11.85 -3.00 -4.83
C ILE A 283 -12.28 -4.37 -4.30
N VAL A 284 -12.93 -5.13 -5.15
CA VAL A 284 -13.19 -6.56 -4.95
C VAL A 284 -12.36 -7.39 -5.93
N LEU A 285 -11.91 -8.54 -5.49
CA LEU A 285 -11.06 -9.45 -6.26
C LEU A 285 -11.80 -10.74 -6.56
N GLY A 286 -11.88 -11.09 -7.85
CA GLY A 286 -12.21 -12.43 -8.35
C GLY A 286 -10.93 -13.14 -8.77
N PHE A 287 -10.92 -14.46 -8.64
CA PHE A 287 -9.78 -15.30 -9.01
C PHE A 287 -10.26 -16.49 -9.82
N GLU A 288 -9.59 -16.72 -10.96
CA GLU A 288 -9.90 -17.83 -11.86
C GLU A 288 -8.63 -18.61 -12.20
N LYS A 289 -8.78 -19.95 -12.32
CA LYS A 289 -7.75 -20.73 -12.99
C LYS A 289 -7.81 -20.39 -14.49
N ASN A 290 -6.65 -20.18 -15.09
CA ASN A 290 -6.53 -19.98 -16.53
C ASN A 290 -5.59 -21.03 -17.15
N ASN A 291 -5.45 -21.01 -18.47
CA ASN A 291 -4.50 -21.88 -19.20
C ASN A 291 -3.20 -21.15 -19.55
N ASP A 292 -3.09 -19.90 -19.12
CA ASP A 292 -1.96 -19.01 -19.38
C ASP A 292 -1.20 -18.74 -18.07
N LYS A 293 -0.13 -17.96 -18.16
CA LYS A 293 0.63 -17.50 -17.01
C LYS A 293 -0.20 -16.54 -16.15
N TYR A 294 0.25 -16.34 -14.89
CA TYR A 294 -0.32 -15.34 -14.00
C TYR A 294 -0.60 -14.00 -14.69
N GLN A 295 -1.77 -13.46 -14.51
CA GLN A 295 -2.19 -12.15 -15.01
C GLN A 295 -3.10 -11.42 -14.03
N LEU A 296 -3.02 -10.09 -14.03
CA LEU A 296 -3.92 -9.20 -13.34
C LEU A 296 -4.69 -8.35 -14.34
N GLN A 297 -6.01 -8.37 -14.24
CA GLN A 297 -6.91 -7.48 -14.98
C GLN A 297 -7.56 -6.51 -13.99
N LEU A 298 -7.46 -5.22 -14.27
CA LEU A 298 -8.06 -4.14 -13.49
C LEU A 298 -9.17 -3.47 -14.29
N ASN A 299 -10.39 -3.48 -13.77
CA ASN A 299 -11.49 -2.71 -14.31
C ASN A 299 -12.00 -1.72 -13.25
N LEU A 300 -11.91 -0.42 -13.56
CA LEU A 300 -12.30 0.70 -12.72
C LEU A 300 -13.69 1.27 -13.07
N GLU A 301 -14.40 0.66 -14.01
CA GLU A 301 -15.82 0.96 -14.17
C GLU A 301 -16.60 0.45 -12.96
N LYS A 302 -17.62 1.18 -12.56
CA LYS A 302 -18.49 0.78 -11.44
C LYS A 302 -19.14 -0.59 -11.71
N LEU A 303 -19.18 -1.46 -10.68
CA LEU A 303 -19.90 -2.74 -10.68
C LEU A 303 -21.41 -2.53 -10.77
#